data_efeea64856f361bb797db5f289e89b38
#
_entry.id   efeea64856f361bb797db5f289e89b38
#
_cell.length_a   1.000
_cell.length_b   1.000
_cell.length_c   1.000
_cell.angle_alpha   90.00
_cell.angle_beta   90.00
_cell.angle_gamma   90.00
#
_symmetry.space_group_name_H-M   'P 1'
#
loop_
_entity.id
_entity.type
_entity.pdbx_description
1 polymer ?
#
loop_
_entity_poly.entity_id
_entity_poly.type
_entity_poly.pdbx_seq_one_letter_code
_entity_poly.pdbx_strand_id
1 'polypeptide(L)'
;VTGVQTCALPISLSAAQTFTALQTFSGSTSVAAVKLANAKEVATVSATAATGTISYDITTQSVLYYTSNASANWTVNFRGSSGTSLNTLMSTGESMTVAFLVTQGSTAYYNSAVQIDGTSVTPKYQGGTAWSAGNASSIDAYVYTIIKTGAATFTVLASQTKFA
;
A
#
# COMPACT_ATOMS: atom_id res chain seq x y z
N VAL A 1 26.83 43.26 5.23
CA VAL A 1 26.73 41.93 5.77
C VAL A 1 25.24 41.66 5.99
N THR A 2 24.57 41.05 5.03
CA THR A 2 23.16 40.63 5.15
C THR A 2 23.14 39.22 5.74
N GLY A 3 22.95 39.16 7.06
CA GLY A 3 22.67 37.89 7.74
C GLY A 3 21.33 37.37 7.28
N VAL A 4 21.32 36.28 6.51
CA VAL A 4 20.13 35.49 6.29
C VAL A 4 19.84 34.80 7.63
N GLN A 5 18.94 35.35 8.40
CA GLN A 5 18.36 34.67 9.54
C GLN A 5 17.44 33.59 8.98
N THR A 6 17.92 32.35 8.89
CA THR A 6 17.05 31.20 8.76
C THR A 6 16.28 31.09 10.07
N CYS A 7 15.08 31.69 10.14
CA CYS A 7 14.12 31.42 11.20
C CYS A 7 13.70 29.95 11.06
N ALA A 8 14.42 29.03 11.69
CA ALA A 8 13.88 27.76 12.04
C ALA A 8 12.73 28.03 13.02
N LEU A 9 11.49 27.98 12.52
CA LEU A 9 10.33 27.99 13.42
C LEU A 9 10.52 26.83 14.39
N PRO A 10 10.51 27.08 15.71
CA PRO A 10 10.58 25.98 16.65
C PRO A 10 9.37 25.08 16.42
N ILE A 11 9.61 23.81 16.10
CA ILE A 11 8.55 22.81 16.07
C ILE A 11 8.02 22.72 17.50
N SER A 12 6.79 23.17 17.73
CA SER A 12 6.17 23.10 19.04
C SER A 12 5.95 21.64 19.40
N LEU A 13 6.64 21.14 20.42
CA LEU A 13 6.51 19.76 20.91
C LEU A 13 5.18 19.52 21.66
N SER A 14 4.43 20.58 21.96
CA SER A 14 3.17 20.51 22.74
C SER A 14 1.91 20.63 21.88
N ALA A 15 2.03 20.90 20.56
CA ALA A 15 0.90 21.02 19.65
C ALA A 15 1.02 20.01 18.50
N ALA A 16 -0.14 19.56 17.99
CA ALA A 16 -0.18 18.73 16.80
C ALA A 16 0.41 19.51 15.59
N GLN A 17 1.27 18.84 14.83
CA GLN A 17 1.84 19.39 13.61
C GLN A 17 1.21 18.68 12.42
N THR A 18 0.76 19.45 11.44
CA THR A 18 0.23 18.93 10.18
C THR A 18 1.15 19.30 9.04
N PHE A 19 1.68 18.32 8.36
CA PHE A 19 2.50 18.50 7.16
C PHE A 19 1.67 18.12 5.94
N THR A 20 1.52 19.04 4.99
CA THR A 20 0.74 18.83 3.75
C THR A 20 1.61 18.46 2.55
N ALA A 21 2.92 18.43 2.74
CA ALA A 21 3.89 18.01 1.73
C ALA A 21 4.71 16.81 2.22
N LEU A 22 5.37 16.13 1.29
CA LEU A 22 6.29 15.04 1.61
C LEU A 22 7.37 15.53 2.58
N GLN A 23 7.54 14.82 3.68
CA GLN A 23 8.61 15.01 4.63
C GLN A 23 9.66 13.93 4.45
N THR A 24 10.91 14.33 4.25
CA THR A 24 12.03 13.40 4.13
C THR A 24 12.85 13.43 5.41
N PHE A 25 12.99 12.27 6.04
CA PHE A 25 13.83 12.05 7.20
C PHE A 25 15.02 11.20 6.77
N SER A 26 16.22 11.77 6.85
CA SER A 26 17.45 11.08 6.48
C SER A 26 18.22 10.62 7.72
N GLY A 27 18.50 9.33 7.79
CA GLY A 27 19.39 8.77 8.79
C GLY A 27 20.86 8.90 8.39
N SER A 28 21.72 8.30 9.19
CA SER A 28 23.15 8.11 8.88
C SER A 28 23.51 6.63 9.00
N THR A 29 24.77 6.30 8.74
CA THR A 29 25.27 4.91 8.91
C THR A 29 25.15 4.39 10.34
N SER A 30 24.98 5.27 11.32
CA SER A 30 24.92 4.94 12.76
C SER A 30 23.57 5.29 13.42
N VAL A 31 22.69 6.03 12.74
CA VAL A 31 21.44 6.55 13.33
C VAL A 31 20.28 6.32 12.38
N ALA A 32 19.21 5.68 12.88
CA ALA A 32 17.95 5.56 12.14
C ALA A 32 17.27 6.92 11.99
N ALA A 33 16.68 7.16 10.82
CA ALA A 33 16.04 8.43 10.49
C ALA A 33 14.84 8.75 11.38
N VAL A 34 14.05 7.72 11.77
CA VAL A 34 12.80 7.89 12.53
C VAL A 34 12.65 6.77 13.55
N LYS A 35 12.23 7.12 14.76
CA LYS A 35 11.75 6.20 15.78
C LYS A 35 10.32 6.57 16.14
N LEU A 36 9.37 5.70 15.84
CA LEU A 36 7.96 5.88 16.17
C LEU A 36 7.59 4.92 17.30
N ALA A 37 7.04 5.46 18.40
CA ALA A 37 6.50 4.63 19.48
C ALA A 37 5.15 4.03 19.07
N ASN A 38 4.35 4.79 18.31
CA ASN A 38 3.06 4.36 17.76
C ASN A 38 2.75 5.20 16.51
N ALA A 39 2.12 4.57 15.51
CA ALA A 39 1.64 5.27 14.32
C ALA A 39 0.22 4.82 13.99
N LYS A 40 -0.62 5.77 13.54
CA LYS A 40 -1.91 5.48 12.93
C LYS A 40 -1.78 5.61 11.42
N GLU A 41 -2.09 4.53 10.72
CA GLU A 41 -2.18 4.54 9.26
C GLU A 41 -3.61 4.81 8.81
N VAL A 42 -3.76 5.40 7.63
CA VAL A 42 -5.08 5.63 7.04
C VAL A 42 -5.58 4.32 6.44
N ALA A 43 -6.77 3.90 6.85
CA ALA A 43 -7.50 2.79 6.25
C ALA A 43 -8.74 3.33 5.53
N THR A 44 -8.94 2.92 4.28
CA THR A 44 -10.21 3.12 3.56
C THR A 44 -11.09 1.90 3.76
N VAL A 45 -12.25 2.11 4.39
CA VAL A 45 -13.28 1.08 4.59
C VAL A 45 -14.43 1.37 3.62
N SER A 46 -14.77 0.40 2.78
CA SER A 46 -15.79 0.55 1.74
C SER A 46 -16.76 -0.63 1.72
N ALA A 47 -18.05 -0.34 1.64
CA ALA A 47 -19.11 -1.35 1.47
C ALA A 47 -19.21 -1.79 -0.01
N THR A 48 -18.07 -2.14 -0.62
CA THR A 48 -17.95 -2.58 -2.01
C THR A 48 -17.57 -4.06 -2.03
N ALA A 49 -18.10 -4.81 -2.98
CA ALA A 49 -17.72 -6.19 -3.23
C ALA A 49 -16.46 -6.24 -4.12
N ALA A 50 -15.52 -7.10 -3.78
CA ALA A 50 -14.35 -7.33 -4.64
C ALA A 50 -14.77 -8.06 -5.92
N THR A 51 -14.48 -7.46 -7.08
CA THR A 51 -14.75 -7.98 -8.41
C THR A 51 -14.01 -7.16 -9.47
N GLY A 52 -13.79 -7.71 -10.65
CA GLY A 52 -13.19 -7.02 -11.79
C GLY A 52 -11.79 -6.48 -11.51
N THR A 53 -11.47 -5.30 -12.00
CA THR A 53 -10.20 -4.61 -11.72
C THR A 53 -10.40 -3.55 -10.65
N ILE A 54 -9.73 -3.71 -9.53
CA ILE A 54 -9.79 -2.82 -8.37
C ILE A 54 -8.57 -1.91 -8.40
N SER A 55 -8.80 -0.61 -8.56
CA SER A 55 -7.73 0.39 -8.45
C SER A 55 -7.39 0.63 -6.99
N TYR A 56 -6.15 0.34 -6.62
CA TYR A 56 -5.60 0.64 -5.31
C TYR A 56 -4.76 1.93 -5.40
N ASP A 57 -5.35 3.04 -4.94
CA ASP A 57 -4.71 4.36 -4.97
C ASP A 57 -3.83 4.53 -3.71
N ILE A 58 -2.53 4.34 -3.87
CA ILE A 58 -1.56 4.28 -2.76
C ILE A 58 -1.47 5.60 -1.99
N THR A 59 -1.69 6.73 -2.65
CA THR A 59 -1.68 8.04 -1.98
C THR A 59 -2.87 8.27 -1.05
N THR A 60 -3.88 7.41 -1.09
CA THR A 60 -5.11 7.55 -0.29
C THR A 60 -5.05 6.79 1.02
N GLN A 61 -4.49 5.58 1.03
CA GLN A 61 -4.47 4.69 2.17
C GLN A 61 -3.33 3.67 2.09
N SER A 62 -2.89 3.19 3.26
CA SER A 62 -2.02 2.00 3.38
C SER A 62 -2.84 0.70 3.50
N VAL A 63 -4.09 0.81 3.98
CA VAL A 63 -5.02 -0.32 4.13
C VAL A 63 -6.32 -0.03 3.39
N LEU A 64 -6.73 -0.92 2.49
CA LEU A 64 -8.05 -0.92 1.84
C LEU A 64 -8.86 -2.11 2.38
N TYR A 65 -10.06 -1.87 2.85
CA TYR A 65 -10.94 -2.92 3.35
C TYR A 65 -12.31 -2.88 2.67
N TYR A 66 -12.63 -3.94 1.94
CA TYR A 66 -13.93 -4.16 1.34
C TYR A 66 -14.80 -5.04 2.26
N THR A 67 -15.86 -4.44 2.81
CA THR A 67 -16.71 -5.08 3.83
C THR A 67 -17.89 -5.87 3.24
N SER A 68 -18.21 -5.70 1.96
CA SER A 68 -19.19 -6.55 1.28
C SER A 68 -18.53 -7.81 0.74
N ASN A 69 -19.27 -8.91 0.73
CA ASN A 69 -18.80 -10.21 0.21
C ASN A 69 -18.27 -10.07 -1.22
N ALA A 70 -17.08 -10.59 -1.48
CA ALA A 70 -16.56 -10.69 -2.83
C ALA A 70 -17.55 -11.41 -3.75
N SER A 71 -17.67 -10.97 -5.00
CA SER A 71 -18.63 -11.50 -5.96
C SER A 71 -17.98 -12.22 -7.15
N ALA A 72 -16.68 -12.04 -7.35
CA ALA A 72 -15.88 -12.75 -8.34
C ALA A 72 -14.40 -12.68 -7.97
N ASN A 73 -13.54 -13.47 -8.63
CA ASN A 73 -12.10 -13.23 -8.59
C ASN A 73 -11.78 -11.86 -9.20
N TRP A 74 -10.76 -11.20 -8.67
CA TRP A 74 -10.43 -9.84 -9.07
C TRP A 74 -8.96 -9.65 -9.42
N THR A 75 -8.70 -8.59 -10.14
CA THR A 75 -7.37 -8.03 -10.35
C THR A 75 -7.18 -6.84 -9.42
N VAL A 76 -6.06 -6.73 -8.73
CA VAL A 76 -5.67 -5.49 -8.06
C VAL A 76 -4.71 -4.71 -8.94
N ASN A 77 -4.99 -3.42 -9.16
CA ASN A 77 -4.14 -2.51 -9.93
C ASN A 77 -3.61 -1.40 -9.00
N PHE A 78 -2.33 -1.50 -8.64
CA PHE A 78 -1.66 -0.49 -7.83
C PHE A 78 -1.25 0.69 -8.69
N ARG A 79 -1.59 1.90 -8.23
CA ARG A 79 -1.22 3.17 -8.87
C ARG A 79 -1.06 4.26 -7.81
N GLY A 80 -0.42 5.36 -8.12
CA GLY A 80 -0.36 6.50 -7.21
C GLY A 80 -1.76 7.03 -6.90
N SER A 81 -2.49 7.42 -7.96
CA SER A 81 -3.90 7.86 -7.91
C SER A 81 -4.52 7.71 -9.30
N SER A 82 -5.77 8.18 -9.50
CA SER A 82 -6.40 8.20 -10.82
C SER A 82 -5.64 9.04 -11.86
N GLY A 83 -4.86 10.02 -11.43
CA GLY A 83 -4.06 10.91 -12.29
C GLY A 83 -2.54 10.75 -12.15
N THR A 84 -2.07 9.86 -11.27
CA THR A 84 -0.63 9.70 -10.99
C THR A 84 -0.25 8.24 -11.03
N SER A 85 0.72 7.89 -11.85
CA SER A 85 1.24 6.53 -11.89
C SER A 85 2.10 6.22 -10.66
N LEU A 86 2.16 4.95 -10.27
CA LEU A 86 3.08 4.49 -9.25
C LEU A 86 4.53 4.68 -9.70
N ASN A 87 4.78 4.52 -11.01
CA ASN A 87 6.09 4.76 -11.59
C ASN A 87 6.58 6.21 -11.39
N THR A 88 5.68 7.19 -11.42
CA THR A 88 6.01 8.60 -11.15
C THR A 88 6.17 8.86 -9.65
N LEU A 89 5.35 8.21 -8.83
CA LEU A 89 5.33 8.41 -7.38
C LEU A 89 6.59 7.88 -6.68
N MET A 90 7.11 6.75 -7.13
CA MET A 90 8.27 6.08 -6.52
C MET A 90 9.55 6.32 -7.30
N SER A 91 10.66 6.47 -6.60
CA SER A 91 12.01 6.42 -7.15
C SER A 91 12.57 4.98 -7.15
N THR A 92 13.50 4.68 -8.04
CA THR A 92 14.21 3.39 -8.02
C THR A 92 14.92 3.20 -6.68
N GLY A 93 14.75 2.03 -6.07
CA GLY A 93 15.25 1.69 -4.74
C GLY A 93 14.26 1.95 -3.61
N GLU A 94 13.11 2.59 -3.89
CA GLU A 94 12.05 2.77 -2.90
C GLU A 94 11.13 1.54 -2.82
N SER A 95 10.55 1.34 -1.65
CA SER A 95 9.58 0.28 -1.39
C SER A 95 8.45 0.77 -0.50
N MET A 96 7.28 0.15 -0.64
CA MET A 96 6.13 0.36 0.23
C MET A 96 5.40 -0.95 0.46
N THR A 97 4.72 -1.04 1.60
CA THR A 97 3.86 -2.18 1.95
C THR A 97 2.44 -1.70 2.15
N VAL A 98 1.50 -2.40 1.55
CA VAL A 98 0.06 -2.12 1.62
C VAL A 98 -0.72 -3.40 1.89
N ALA A 99 -1.90 -3.24 2.49
CA ALA A 99 -2.81 -4.35 2.77
C ALA A 99 -4.17 -4.13 2.11
N PHE A 100 -4.69 -5.19 1.50
CA PHE A 100 -6.05 -5.23 0.97
C PHE A 100 -6.83 -6.34 1.67
N LEU A 101 -7.83 -5.95 2.45
CA LEU A 101 -8.71 -6.84 3.19
C LEU A 101 -10.03 -7.01 2.44
N VAL A 102 -10.47 -8.26 2.28
CA VAL A 102 -11.68 -8.59 1.53
C VAL A 102 -12.54 -9.54 2.33
N THR A 103 -13.81 -9.15 2.53
CA THR A 103 -14.82 -10.02 3.13
C THR A 103 -15.29 -11.04 2.11
N GLN A 104 -15.38 -12.31 2.54
CA GLN A 104 -15.81 -13.43 1.72
C GLN A 104 -17.20 -13.89 2.15
N GLY A 105 -18.02 -14.24 1.16
CA GLY A 105 -19.29 -14.94 1.40
C GLY A 105 -19.11 -16.46 1.48
N SER A 106 -20.21 -17.20 1.33
CA SER A 106 -20.19 -18.67 1.28
C SER A 106 -19.36 -19.22 0.11
N THR A 107 -19.27 -18.47 -0.99
CA THR A 107 -18.33 -18.72 -2.08
C THR A 107 -17.10 -17.85 -1.87
N ALA A 108 -15.93 -18.49 -1.78
CA ALA A 108 -14.66 -17.78 -1.60
C ALA A 108 -14.05 -17.44 -2.95
N TYR A 109 -13.77 -16.14 -3.14
CA TYR A 109 -13.04 -15.62 -4.28
C TYR A 109 -11.64 -15.17 -3.85
N TYR A 110 -10.77 -14.86 -4.80
CA TYR A 110 -9.40 -14.46 -4.48
C TYR A 110 -8.85 -13.45 -5.51
N ASN A 111 -7.77 -12.78 -5.13
CA ASN A 111 -7.02 -11.96 -6.08
C ASN A 111 -6.31 -12.85 -7.08
N SER A 112 -6.77 -12.85 -8.34
CA SER A 112 -6.25 -13.73 -9.40
C SER A 112 -5.13 -13.08 -10.23
N ALA A 113 -5.00 -11.75 -10.19
CA ALA A 113 -3.98 -11.03 -10.94
C ALA A 113 -3.58 -9.73 -10.24
N VAL A 114 -2.35 -9.30 -10.50
CA VAL A 114 -1.80 -8.04 -9.99
C VAL A 114 -1.31 -7.20 -11.17
N GLN A 115 -1.62 -5.92 -11.13
CA GLN A 115 -1.16 -4.91 -12.06
C GLN A 115 -0.49 -3.76 -11.31
N ILE A 116 0.43 -3.10 -11.97
CA ILE A 116 0.97 -1.79 -11.59
C ILE A 116 0.78 -0.86 -12.79
N ASP A 117 0.09 0.26 -12.55
CA ASP A 117 -0.23 1.25 -13.58
C ASP A 117 -0.89 0.62 -14.83
N GLY A 118 -1.77 -0.38 -14.61
CA GLY A 118 -2.46 -1.12 -15.67
C GLY A 118 -1.62 -2.21 -16.34
N THR A 119 -0.35 -2.34 -16.03
CA THR A 119 0.55 -3.37 -16.59
C THR A 119 0.60 -4.58 -15.68
N SER A 120 0.39 -5.78 -16.22
CA SER A 120 0.42 -7.02 -15.45
C SER A 120 1.81 -7.30 -14.88
N VAL A 121 1.85 -7.67 -13.60
CA VAL A 121 3.05 -8.07 -12.86
C VAL A 121 2.79 -9.43 -12.21
N THR A 122 3.76 -10.34 -12.30
CA THR A 122 3.71 -11.61 -11.59
C THR A 122 4.38 -11.45 -10.22
N PRO A 123 3.62 -11.50 -9.11
CA PRO A 123 4.19 -11.42 -7.77
C PRO A 123 5.08 -12.62 -7.45
N LYS A 124 5.99 -12.42 -6.51
CA LYS A 124 6.67 -13.49 -5.77
C LYS A 124 5.82 -13.80 -4.54
N TYR A 125 5.23 -14.98 -4.53
CA TYR A 125 4.30 -15.40 -3.48
C TYR A 125 5.03 -15.97 -2.28
N GLN A 126 4.53 -15.70 -1.09
CA GLN A 126 5.00 -16.33 0.14
C GLN A 126 4.86 -17.87 0.03
N GLY A 127 5.92 -18.58 0.38
CA GLY A 127 5.95 -20.05 0.23
C GLY A 127 6.17 -20.53 -1.21
N GLY A 128 6.39 -19.63 -2.17
CA GLY A 128 6.75 -19.96 -3.56
C GLY A 128 5.56 -20.40 -4.44
N THR A 129 4.34 -20.50 -3.90
CA THR A 129 3.15 -20.95 -4.65
C THR A 129 2.09 -19.84 -4.60
N ALA A 130 1.53 -19.51 -5.77
CA ALA A 130 0.40 -18.60 -5.86
C ALA A 130 -0.82 -19.19 -5.14
N TRP A 131 -1.57 -18.32 -4.44
CA TRP A 131 -2.87 -18.74 -3.90
C TRP A 131 -3.86 -19.04 -5.04
N SER A 132 -4.77 -19.96 -4.79
CA SER A 132 -5.79 -20.42 -5.77
C SER A 132 -7.21 -20.32 -5.22
N ALA A 133 -7.39 -19.90 -3.97
CA ALA A 133 -8.68 -19.75 -3.33
C ALA A 133 -8.61 -18.76 -2.16
N GLY A 134 -9.76 -18.12 -1.87
CA GLY A 134 -10.01 -17.42 -0.62
C GLY A 134 -10.44 -18.38 0.51
N ASN A 135 -10.94 -17.82 1.61
CA ASN A 135 -11.52 -18.54 2.74
C ASN A 135 -12.99 -18.14 2.89
N ALA A 136 -13.91 -19.09 2.73
CA ALA A 136 -15.34 -18.82 2.77
C ALA A 136 -15.80 -18.28 4.13
N SER A 137 -16.76 -17.35 4.12
CA SER A 137 -17.40 -16.76 5.31
C SER A 137 -16.41 -16.13 6.30
N SER A 138 -15.37 -15.50 5.79
CA SER A 138 -14.26 -14.95 6.56
C SER A 138 -13.74 -13.63 5.98
N ILE A 139 -12.61 -13.17 6.47
CA ILE A 139 -11.86 -12.05 5.89
C ILE A 139 -10.51 -12.58 5.41
N ASP A 140 -10.19 -12.31 4.15
CA ASP A 140 -8.85 -12.55 3.61
C ASP A 140 -8.06 -11.25 3.57
N ALA A 141 -6.84 -11.26 4.09
CA ALA A 141 -5.89 -10.16 3.97
C ALA A 141 -4.82 -10.50 2.94
N TYR A 142 -4.69 -9.64 1.95
CA TYR A 142 -3.64 -9.67 0.94
C TYR A 142 -2.64 -8.56 1.25
N VAL A 143 -1.40 -8.92 1.53
CA VAL A 143 -0.33 -7.95 1.80
C VAL A 143 0.65 -7.95 0.64
N TYR A 144 0.98 -6.76 0.17
CA TYR A 144 1.89 -6.57 -0.95
C TYR A 144 3.02 -5.64 -0.55
N THR A 145 4.27 -6.09 -0.71
CA THR A 145 5.43 -5.21 -0.67
C THR A 145 5.87 -4.95 -2.11
N ILE A 146 5.82 -3.70 -2.52
CA ILE A 146 6.12 -3.24 -3.87
C ILE A 146 7.46 -2.51 -3.83
N ILE A 147 8.42 -2.97 -4.61
CA ILE A 147 9.77 -2.41 -4.70
C ILE A 147 9.98 -1.93 -6.12
N LYS A 148 10.29 -0.65 -6.32
CA LYS A 148 10.68 -0.15 -7.64
C LYS A 148 12.14 -0.46 -7.91
N THR A 149 12.40 -1.30 -8.91
CA THR A 149 13.75 -1.78 -9.25
C THR A 149 14.34 -1.10 -10.49
N GLY A 150 13.54 -0.32 -11.22
CA GLY A 150 13.97 0.42 -12.40
C GLY A 150 12.84 1.26 -12.98
N ALA A 151 13.07 1.89 -14.12
CA ALA A 151 12.04 2.64 -14.85
C ALA A 151 10.89 1.69 -15.23
N ALA A 152 9.68 1.98 -14.72
CA ALA A 152 8.47 1.16 -14.88
C ALA A 152 8.67 -0.34 -14.55
N THR A 153 9.66 -0.66 -13.71
CA THR A 153 10.01 -2.04 -13.33
C THR A 153 9.85 -2.22 -11.84
N PHE A 154 9.09 -3.24 -11.44
CA PHE A 154 8.75 -3.48 -10.05
C PHE A 154 8.92 -4.96 -9.67
N THR A 155 9.36 -5.20 -8.45
CA THR A 155 9.24 -6.50 -7.79
C THR A 155 8.12 -6.42 -6.77
N VAL A 156 7.17 -7.35 -6.84
CA VAL A 156 6.04 -7.44 -5.91
C VAL A 156 6.18 -8.72 -5.10
N LEU A 157 6.28 -8.58 -3.78
CA LEU A 157 6.17 -9.70 -2.84
C LEU A 157 4.72 -9.72 -2.34
N ALA A 158 4.09 -10.89 -2.33
CA ALA A 158 2.68 -11.01 -1.98
C ALA A 158 2.42 -12.18 -1.03
N SER A 159 1.57 -11.92 -0.04
CA SER A 159 1.10 -12.94 0.90
C SER A 159 -0.42 -12.86 1.06
N GLN A 160 -1.05 -14.00 1.35
CA GLN A 160 -2.46 -14.12 1.73
C GLN A 160 -2.54 -14.69 3.13
N THR A 161 -3.29 -14.03 4.01
CA THR A 161 -3.66 -14.54 5.34
C THR A 161 -5.18 -14.66 5.42
N LYS A 162 -5.67 -15.81 5.88
CA LYS A 162 -7.09 -16.14 5.99
C LYS A 162 -7.49 -16.02 7.46
N PHE A 163 -8.45 -15.14 7.74
CA PHE A 163 -8.99 -14.92 9.09
C PHE A 163 -10.41 -15.48 9.13
N ALA A 164 -10.65 -16.44 10.04
CA ALA A 164 -11.96 -17.06 10.26
C ALA A 164 -12.54 -16.64 11.60
#